data_b690c7b7b8bebe8753de265b35dd823e
#
_entry.id   b690c7b7b8bebe8753de265b35dd823e
#
_cell.length_a   1.000
_cell.length_b   1.000
_cell.length_c   1.000
_cell.angle_alpha   90.00
_cell.angle_beta   90.00
_cell.angle_gamma   90.00
#
_symmetry.space_group_name_H-M   'P 1'
#
loop_
_entity.id
_entity.type
_entity.pdbx_description
1 polymer ?
#
loop_
_entity_poly.entity_id
_entity_poly.type
_entity_poly.pdbx_seq_one_letter_code
_entity_poly.pdbx_strand_id
1 'polypeptide(L)'
;MSKVSLTINSEINEVFAKTEVLQEFTNTTDNPLELRIYVYKKTGILFDSFKAKIGDSIEVKSKVIKTEKAEIKYTDSIASGNAAIFVKEDPDNKNRYIINMGNIPAKEKVIFKSKFIHFTEFNKRYEFELFRNLPIFQGKNRYTNYENSDLKGTINIKANHPILNLEKEIIMKNLIITEEKYIDKDKKNYLINYEIKNLPSFDRYNLDYIPCSKIYFDFNIDYPIIYVQDSTIDINEKNYYIKYKYKNETNSEKIDIENYPSLFIFLVDQSGSMSGNPIQLASNALKLFMQSLPEGSYFQIIGFGSHYKKYDEQPKEYNKENIGTALKKIEKLKADLGGTDIYEPLKNIFDSYKIYEKINLTKNIFILTDGEVDNKEQVIEIIDQNNDKFKIYSIGIGNDFDEDLIKTTGTMGKGGYNFCKNLDALNSSVITLLKSSVIPYISNLETNSILKEKNTLKKNLEDTNSIMKESELFCPYYILNKEEGDKIKNIKLDIKYIDNKKNEVKNNYDIIPNEIQKGEELSKLIINDYIKKNTDLDEEQKIQLSIKYQILTKYTSLF
;
A
#
# COMPACT_ATOMS: atom_id res chain seq x y z
N MET A 1 -4.79 -14.58 -31.49
CA MET A 1 -4.73 -15.19 -30.15
C MET A 1 -6.09 -15.77 -29.82
N SER A 2 -6.14 -16.96 -29.23
CA SER A 2 -7.40 -17.55 -28.75
C SER A 2 -7.99 -16.78 -27.57
N LYS A 3 -9.22 -17.13 -27.18
CA LYS A 3 -9.80 -16.71 -25.90
C LYS A 3 -8.82 -17.03 -24.75
N VAL A 4 -8.63 -16.12 -23.82
CA VAL A 4 -7.77 -16.31 -22.64
C VAL A 4 -8.56 -16.98 -21.53
N SER A 5 -8.05 -18.07 -20.97
CA SER A 5 -8.59 -18.65 -19.73
C SER A 5 -7.80 -18.11 -18.54
N LEU A 6 -8.51 -17.74 -17.49
CA LEU A 6 -7.95 -17.16 -16.27
C LEU A 6 -8.26 -18.01 -15.05
N THR A 7 -7.24 -18.30 -14.27
CA THR A 7 -7.42 -18.90 -12.94
C THR A 7 -6.61 -18.10 -11.91
N ILE A 8 -7.23 -17.73 -10.80
CA ILE A 8 -6.61 -16.97 -9.72
C ILE A 8 -6.68 -17.78 -8.43
N ASN A 9 -5.53 -18.10 -7.86
CA ASN A 9 -5.46 -18.81 -6.60
C ASN A 9 -4.75 -17.95 -5.56
N SER A 10 -5.41 -17.69 -4.44
CA SER A 10 -4.87 -16.89 -3.36
C SER A 10 -4.79 -17.71 -2.08
N GLU A 11 -3.65 -17.66 -1.43
CA GLU A 11 -3.43 -18.16 -0.09
C GLU A 11 -3.15 -16.99 0.84
N ILE A 12 -3.92 -16.88 1.91
CA ILE A 12 -3.84 -15.79 2.88
C ILE A 12 -3.55 -16.39 4.24
N ASN A 13 -2.59 -15.83 4.94
CA ASN A 13 -2.36 -16.11 6.35
C ASN A 13 -2.40 -14.81 7.16
N GLU A 14 -2.09 -14.91 8.44
CA GLU A 14 -2.12 -13.78 9.35
C GLU A 14 -1.05 -12.71 9.06
N VAL A 15 -0.05 -12.99 8.23
CA VAL A 15 1.09 -12.11 7.95
C VAL A 15 1.11 -11.62 6.51
N PHE A 16 0.90 -12.52 5.56
CA PHE A 16 0.97 -12.19 4.14
C PHE A 16 -0.06 -12.96 3.31
N ALA A 17 -0.32 -12.45 2.13
CA ALA A 17 -1.07 -13.12 1.10
C ALA A 17 -0.19 -13.35 -0.12
N LYS A 18 -0.37 -14.49 -0.77
CA LYS A 18 0.21 -14.84 -2.07
C LYS A 18 -0.87 -15.18 -3.06
N THR A 19 -0.76 -14.59 -4.25
CA THR A 19 -1.72 -14.79 -5.33
C THR A 19 -1.00 -15.28 -6.57
N GLU A 20 -1.44 -16.40 -7.11
CA GLU A 20 -1.02 -16.90 -8.41
C GLU A 20 -2.12 -16.60 -9.44
N VAL A 21 -1.72 -15.98 -10.55
CA VAL A 21 -2.57 -15.74 -11.71
C VAL A 21 -2.09 -16.61 -12.86
N LEU A 22 -2.92 -17.55 -13.27
CA LEU A 22 -2.67 -18.45 -14.38
C LEU A 22 -3.45 -17.98 -15.61
N GLN A 23 -2.75 -17.75 -16.71
CA GLN A 23 -3.31 -17.34 -18.00
C GLN A 23 -2.97 -18.38 -19.05
N GLU A 24 -3.98 -18.88 -19.72
CA GLU A 24 -3.82 -19.82 -20.81
C GLU A 24 -4.37 -19.24 -22.12
N PHE A 25 -3.57 -19.26 -23.18
CA PHE A 25 -3.97 -18.84 -24.52
C PHE A 25 -3.18 -19.61 -25.58
N THR A 26 -3.64 -19.53 -26.82
CA THR A 26 -2.96 -20.17 -27.97
C THR A 26 -2.60 -19.11 -29.02
N ASN A 27 -1.39 -19.18 -29.55
CA ASN A 27 -1.04 -18.44 -30.76
C ASN A 27 -1.79 -19.05 -31.95
N THR A 28 -2.90 -18.43 -32.36
CA THR A 28 -3.73 -18.93 -33.46
C THR A 28 -3.20 -18.57 -34.85
N THR A 29 -2.11 -17.81 -34.94
CA THR A 29 -1.51 -17.38 -36.21
C THR A 29 -0.57 -18.45 -36.79
N ASP A 30 -0.19 -18.28 -38.05
CA ASP A 30 0.76 -19.15 -38.75
C ASP A 30 2.22 -18.68 -38.58
N ASN A 31 2.41 -17.58 -37.82
CA ASN A 31 3.72 -16.99 -37.58
C ASN A 31 3.99 -16.92 -36.07
N PRO A 32 5.27 -16.82 -35.67
CA PRO A 32 5.62 -16.51 -34.29
C PRO A 32 4.94 -15.22 -33.82
N LEU A 33 4.51 -15.19 -32.55
CA LEU A 33 3.76 -14.08 -31.97
C LEU A 33 4.62 -13.35 -30.95
N GLU A 34 4.59 -12.03 -31.00
CA GLU A 34 5.10 -11.15 -29.96
C GLU A 34 3.95 -10.56 -29.17
N LEU A 35 4.02 -10.67 -27.86
CA LEU A 35 3.01 -10.13 -26.93
C LEU A 35 3.66 -9.18 -25.94
N ARG A 36 2.90 -8.16 -25.61
CA ARG A 36 3.19 -7.29 -24.47
C ARG A 36 2.03 -7.35 -23.49
N ILE A 37 2.33 -7.60 -22.23
CA ILE A 37 1.35 -7.68 -21.15
C ILE A 37 1.70 -6.61 -20.14
N TYR A 38 0.71 -5.86 -19.68
CA TYR A 38 0.87 -4.88 -18.61
C TYR A 38 0.31 -5.44 -17.31
N VAL A 39 1.05 -5.24 -16.23
CA VAL A 39 0.62 -5.56 -14.87
C VAL A 39 0.73 -4.30 -14.04
N TYR A 40 -0.41 -3.77 -13.59
CA TYR A 40 -0.43 -2.58 -12.78
C TYR A 40 0.15 -2.86 -11.40
N LYS A 41 1.09 -2.03 -10.98
CA LYS A 41 1.61 -2.03 -9.62
C LYS A 41 0.54 -1.47 -8.71
N LYS A 42 0.20 -2.18 -7.67
CA LYS A 42 -0.50 -1.61 -6.53
C LYS A 42 0.48 -1.53 -5.37
N THR A 43 0.39 -0.43 -4.64
CA THR A 43 1.26 -0.18 -3.49
C THR A 43 1.17 -1.33 -2.50
N GLY A 44 2.32 -1.73 -1.95
CA GLY A 44 2.41 -2.85 -1.02
C GLY A 44 2.43 -4.23 -1.68
N ILE A 45 2.17 -4.37 -3.00
CA ILE A 45 2.22 -5.64 -3.71
C ILE A 45 3.54 -5.80 -4.46
N LEU A 46 4.18 -6.94 -4.24
CA LEU A 46 5.38 -7.35 -4.94
C LEU A 46 5.05 -8.34 -6.06
N PHE A 47 5.46 -8.06 -7.28
CA PHE A 47 5.52 -9.05 -8.36
C PHE A 47 6.70 -9.97 -8.04
N ASP A 48 6.40 -11.18 -7.61
CA ASP A 48 7.40 -12.10 -7.06
C ASP A 48 8.18 -12.84 -8.16
N SER A 49 7.45 -13.49 -9.06
CA SER A 49 8.04 -14.33 -10.08
C SER A 49 7.04 -14.66 -11.19
N PHE A 50 7.56 -15.20 -12.29
CA PHE A 50 6.73 -15.86 -13.28
C PHE A 50 7.29 -17.22 -13.71
N LYS A 51 6.39 -18.06 -14.22
CA LYS A 51 6.74 -19.29 -14.96
C LYS A 51 5.89 -19.33 -16.22
N ALA A 52 6.48 -19.78 -17.32
CA ALA A 52 5.73 -19.98 -18.55
C ALA A 52 6.05 -21.37 -19.14
N LYS A 53 5.01 -22.03 -19.65
CA LYS A 53 5.13 -23.22 -20.50
C LYS A 53 4.61 -22.86 -21.87
N ILE A 54 5.42 -23.08 -22.91
CA ILE A 54 5.09 -22.80 -24.30
C ILE A 54 5.15 -24.13 -25.05
N GLY A 55 4.00 -24.59 -25.53
CA GLY A 55 3.85 -25.94 -26.04
C GLY A 55 4.18 -26.99 -24.97
N ASP A 56 4.70 -28.13 -25.42
CA ASP A 56 5.05 -29.23 -24.51
C ASP A 56 6.51 -29.22 -24.03
N SER A 57 7.39 -28.50 -24.73
CA SER A 57 8.84 -28.63 -24.59
C SER A 57 9.53 -27.42 -23.96
N ILE A 58 8.95 -26.21 -23.99
CA ILE A 58 9.62 -24.99 -23.52
C ILE A 58 9.06 -24.60 -22.15
N GLU A 59 9.93 -24.65 -21.13
CA GLU A 59 9.62 -24.12 -19.79
C GLU A 59 10.57 -22.97 -19.47
N VAL A 60 9.98 -21.79 -19.14
CA VAL A 60 10.71 -20.60 -18.75
C VAL A 60 10.40 -20.30 -17.27
N LYS A 61 11.46 -20.09 -16.48
CA LYS A 61 11.37 -19.67 -15.06
C LYS A 61 12.12 -18.37 -14.91
N SER A 62 11.47 -17.40 -14.27
CA SER A 62 12.07 -16.10 -14.07
C SER A 62 13.22 -16.10 -13.06
N LYS A 63 14.21 -15.23 -13.31
CA LYS A 63 15.29 -14.90 -12.39
C LYS A 63 15.53 -13.40 -12.41
N VAL A 64 15.68 -12.78 -11.24
CA VAL A 64 16.01 -11.35 -11.11
C VAL A 64 17.48 -11.12 -11.42
N ILE A 65 17.74 -10.23 -12.37
CA ILE A 65 19.08 -9.76 -12.76
C ILE A 65 19.06 -8.25 -13.04
N LYS A 66 20.22 -7.61 -13.21
CA LYS A 66 20.28 -6.19 -13.63
C LYS A 66 19.52 -5.98 -14.93
N THR A 67 18.76 -4.88 -15.03
CA THR A 67 17.87 -4.60 -16.19
C THR A 67 18.59 -4.61 -17.51
N GLU A 68 19.73 -3.92 -17.64
CA GLU A 68 20.54 -3.90 -18.87
C GLU A 68 20.93 -5.30 -19.34
N LYS A 69 21.37 -6.16 -18.41
CA LYS A 69 21.75 -7.53 -18.72
C LYS A 69 20.55 -8.39 -19.16
N ALA A 70 19.37 -8.13 -18.57
CA ALA A 70 18.15 -8.83 -18.96
C ALA A 70 17.69 -8.42 -20.36
N GLU A 71 17.79 -7.14 -20.71
CA GLU A 71 17.45 -6.63 -22.04
C GLU A 71 18.34 -7.22 -23.14
N ILE A 72 19.65 -7.25 -22.90
CA ILE A 72 20.61 -7.85 -23.83
C ILE A 72 20.24 -9.34 -24.06
N LYS A 73 20.06 -10.10 -22.99
CA LYS A 73 19.72 -11.52 -23.10
C LYS A 73 18.40 -11.76 -23.83
N TYR A 74 17.38 -10.91 -23.57
CA TYR A 74 16.11 -11.01 -24.27
C TYR A 74 16.29 -10.75 -25.77
N THR A 75 16.98 -9.67 -26.13
CA THR A 75 17.25 -9.30 -27.54
C THR A 75 18.02 -10.39 -28.27
N ASP A 76 19.06 -10.94 -27.64
CA ASP A 76 19.86 -12.03 -28.23
C ASP A 76 19.03 -13.31 -28.43
N SER A 77 18.16 -13.64 -27.47
CA SER A 77 17.27 -14.81 -27.60
C SER A 77 16.28 -14.63 -28.74
N ILE A 78 15.69 -13.43 -28.86
CA ILE A 78 14.74 -13.12 -29.96
C ILE A 78 15.45 -13.15 -31.31
N ALA A 79 16.65 -12.56 -31.42
CA ALA A 79 17.45 -12.56 -32.65
C ALA A 79 17.86 -13.99 -33.08
N SER A 80 18.03 -14.87 -32.11
CA SER A 80 18.37 -16.30 -32.35
C SER A 80 17.13 -17.16 -32.63
N GLY A 81 15.92 -16.59 -32.71
CA GLY A 81 14.68 -17.32 -32.98
C GLY A 81 14.11 -18.06 -31.76
N ASN A 82 14.68 -17.90 -30.57
CA ASN A 82 14.21 -18.57 -29.36
C ASN A 82 13.07 -17.80 -28.71
N ALA A 83 12.11 -18.53 -28.12
CA ALA A 83 11.10 -17.92 -27.29
C ALA A 83 11.72 -17.37 -26.00
N ALA A 84 11.40 -16.13 -25.66
CA ALA A 84 11.91 -15.48 -24.47
C ALA A 84 10.86 -14.61 -23.79
N ILE A 85 11.00 -14.43 -22.47
CA ILE A 85 10.12 -13.60 -21.64
C ILE A 85 10.99 -12.66 -20.81
N PHE A 86 10.60 -11.38 -20.80
CA PHE A 86 11.30 -10.34 -20.09
C PHE A 86 10.31 -9.41 -19.37
N VAL A 87 10.53 -9.16 -18.09
CA VAL A 87 9.68 -8.29 -17.25
C VAL A 87 10.52 -7.16 -16.68
N LYS A 88 10.08 -5.93 -16.90
CA LYS A 88 10.67 -4.74 -16.31
C LYS A 88 9.61 -3.73 -15.87
N GLU A 89 10.01 -2.73 -15.11
CA GLU A 89 9.18 -1.54 -14.93
C GLU A 89 8.96 -0.84 -16.28
N ASP A 90 7.76 -0.31 -16.49
CA ASP A 90 7.46 0.48 -17.68
C ASP A 90 8.18 1.84 -17.58
N PRO A 91 9.07 2.19 -18.51
CA PRO A 91 9.75 3.48 -18.48
C PRO A 91 8.80 4.67 -18.68
N ASP A 92 7.67 4.44 -19.38
CA ASP A 92 6.69 5.47 -19.69
C ASP A 92 5.62 5.63 -18.60
N ASN A 93 5.45 4.59 -17.78
CA ASN A 93 4.48 4.59 -16.68
C ASN A 93 4.99 3.71 -15.52
N LYS A 94 5.56 4.33 -14.49
CA LYS A 94 6.14 3.65 -13.33
C LYS A 94 5.13 2.85 -12.48
N ASN A 95 3.82 3.03 -12.73
CA ASN A 95 2.75 2.28 -12.05
C ASN A 95 2.49 0.90 -12.65
N ARG A 96 3.26 0.46 -13.61
CA ARG A 96 3.06 -0.85 -14.20
C ARG A 96 4.37 -1.55 -14.55
N TYR A 97 4.29 -2.86 -14.62
CA TYR A 97 5.31 -3.70 -15.23
C TYR A 97 4.93 -3.99 -16.67
N ILE A 98 5.94 -4.11 -17.53
CA ILE A 98 5.79 -4.63 -18.89
C ILE A 98 6.36 -6.04 -18.91
N ILE A 99 5.56 -6.99 -19.38
CA ILE A 99 5.98 -8.35 -19.70
C ILE A 99 6.05 -8.46 -21.22
N ASN A 100 7.23 -8.60 -21.76
CA ASN A 100 7.42 -8.86 -23.18
C ASN A 100 7.62 -10.37 -23.38
N MET A 101 6.84 -10.98 -24.26
CA MET A 101 6.98 -12.36 -24.70
C MET A 101 7.24 -12.36 -26.21
N GLY A 102 8.39 -12.85 -26.61
CA GLY A 102 8.78 -12.89 -28.02
C GLY A 102 8.96 -14.30 -28.55
N ASN A 103 8.82 -14.43 -29.87
CA ASN A 103 8.96 -15.68 -30.63
C ASN A 103 8.10 -16.84 -30.10
N ILE A 104 6.86 -16.55 -29.66
CA ILE A 104 5.89 -17.61 -29.32
C ILE A 104 5.56 -18.37 -30.59
N PRO A 105 5.90 -19.69 -30.71
CA PRO A 105 5.73 -20.40 -31.95
C PRO A 105 4.27 -20.44 -32.43
N ALA A 106 4.09 -20.58 -33.74
CA ALA A 106 2.78 -20.70 -34.37
C ALA A 106 2.01 -21.91 -33.82
N LYS A 107 0.70 -21.72 -33.57
CA LYS A 107 -0.25 -22.75 -33.09
C LYS A 107 0.03 -23.29 -31.68
N GLU A 108 1.09 -22.83 -31.02
CA GLU A 108 1.44 -23.32 -29.68
C GLU A 108 0.55 -22.70 -28.58
N LYS A 109 0.26 -23.52 -27.57
CA LYS A 109 -0.41 -23.11 -26.33
C LYS A 109 0.61 -22.52 -25.37
N VAL A 110 0.25 -21.40 -24.75
CA VAL A 110 1.02 -20.76 -23.69
C VAL A 110 0.26 -20.86 -22.37
N ILE A 111 0.93 -21.32 -21.36
CA ILE A 111 0.48 -21.27 -19.96
C ILE A 111 1.44 -20.34 -19.24
N PHE A 112 0.94 -19.17 -18.85
CA PHE A 112 1.72 -18.16 -18.12
C PHE A 112 1.20 -18.00 -16.71
N LYS A 113 2.07 -18.24 -15.73
CA LYS A 113 1.78 -18.12 -14.30
C LYS A 113 2.60 -16.99 -13.71
N SER A 114 1.93 -15.97 -13.19
CA SER A 114 2.54 -14.91 -12.38
C SER A 114 2.20 -15.07 -10.91
N LYS A 115 3.14 -14.75 -10.04
CA LYS A 115 3.00 -14.80 -8.57
C LYS A 115 3.19 -13.43 -7.97
N PHE A 116 2.30 -13.07 -7.03
CA PHE A 116 2.32 -11.82 -6.29
C PHE A 116 2.29 -12.12 -4.80
N ILE A 117 2.99 -11.31 -4.01
CA ILE A 117 2.98 -11.38 -2.55
C ILE A 117 2.83 -9.98 -1.95
N HIS A 118 2.13 -9.91 -0.82
CA HIS A 118 1.99 -8.68 -0.05
C HIS A 118 1.71 -8.99 1.43
N PHE A 119 2.00 -8.05 2.32
CA PHE A 119 1.55 -8.16 3.69
C PHE A 119 0.02 -8.13 3.74
N THR A 120 -0.58 -8.92 4.63
CA THR A 120 -2.02 -8.89 4.87
C THR A 120 -2.40 -7.52 5.43
N GLU A 121 -3.18 -6.76 4.66
CA GLU A 121 -3.57 -5.39 5.01
C GLU A 121 -4.53 -5.39 6.20
N PHE A 122 -4.37 -4.39 7.06
CA PHE A 122 -5.22 -4.19 8.22
C PHE A 122 -5.62 -2.71 8.33
N ASN A 123 -6.91 -2.45 8.14
CA ASN A 123 -7.54 -1.16 8.41
C ASN A 123 -8.76 -1.38 9.29
N LYS A 124 -8.55 -1.42 10.64
CA LYS A 124 -9.52 -1.90 11.65
C LYS A 124 -9.88 -3.38 11.54
N ARG A 125 -9.84 -3.95 10.34
CA ARG A 125 -10.08 -5.35 9.96
C ARG A 125 -9.07 -5.77 8.91
N TYR A 126 -8.85 -7.08 8.76
CA TYR A 126 -8.10 -7.61 7.63
C TYR A 126 -8.93 -7.49 6.36
N GLU A 127 -8.30 -7.01 5.29
CA GLU A 127 -8.93 -6.78 3.99
C GLU A 127 -8.15 -7.52 2.91
N PHE A 128 -8.86 -8.20 2.03
CA PHE A 128 -8.30 -8.82 0.84
C PHE A 128 -9.13 -8.45 -0.39
N GLU A 129 -8.49 -7.84 -1.38
CA GLU A 129 -9.11 -7.48 -2.66
C GLU A 129 -8.97 -8.61 -3.67
N LEU A 130 -10.10 -9.05 -4.22
CA LEU A 130 -10.11 -9.97 -5.36
C LEU A 130 -9.68 -9.21 -6.63
N PHE A 131 -8.93 -9.87 -7.52
CA PHE A 131 -8.53 -9.34 -8.84
C PHE A 131 -7.55 -8.17 -8.82
N ARG A 132 -6.88 -7.92 -7.72
CA ARG A 132 -6.00 -6.76 -7.54
C ARG A 132 -4.88 -6.62 -8.59
N ASN A 133 -4.51 -7.69 -9.30
CA ASN A 133 -3.36 -7.72 -10.22
C ASN A 133 -3.63 -8.48 -11.51
N LEU A 134 -4.75 -8.22 -12.18
CA LEU A 134 -4.99 -8.85 -13.49
C LEU A 134 -4.03 -8.31 -14.54
N PRO A 135 -3.24 -9.16 -15.20
CA PRO A 135 -2.39 -8.76 -16.32
C PRO A 135 -3.25 -8.41 -17.55
N ILE A 136 -2.89 -7.37 -18.28
CA ILE A 136 -3.64 -6.88 -19.45
C ILE A 136 -2.80 -7.07 -20.71
N PHE A 137 -3.35 -7.76 -21.70
CA PHE A 137 -2.67 -8.00 -22.97
C PHE A 137 -2.77 -6.81 -23.93
N GLN A 138 -1.66 -6.45 -24.57
CA GLN A 138 -1.62 -5.52 -25.68
C GLN A 138 -1.19 -6.26 -26.97
N GLY A 139 -2.09 -6.37 -27.94
CA GLY A 139 -1.74 -6.77 -29.32
C GLY A 139 -1.26 -5.59 -30.15
N LYS A 140 -0.63 -5.84 -31.33
CA LYS A 140 -0.06 -4.80 -32.23
C LYS A 140 -1.02 -3.66 -32.58
N ASN A 141 -2.34 -3.86 -32.57
CA ASN A 141 -3.34 -2.86 -32.99
C ASN A 141 -4.49 -2.62 -32.01
N ARG A 142 -4.64 -3.41 -30.95
CA ARG A 142 -5.68 -3.24 -29.91
C ARG A 142 -5.27 -3.96 -28.65
N TYR A 143 -5.66 -3.42 -27.49
CA TYR A 143 -5.64 -4.18 -26.24
C TYR A 143 -6.61 -5.36 -26.42
N THR A 144 -6.12 -6.59 -26.32
CA THR A 144 -6.99 -7.77 -26.26
C THR A 144 -7.62 -7.79 -24.89
N ASN A 145 -8.87 -7.35 -24.83
CA ASN A 145 -9.68 -7.42 -23.64
C ASN A 145 -9.95 -8.88 -23.32
N TYR A 146 -10.12 -9.18 -22.05
CA TYR A 146 -10.68 -10.47 -21.57
C TYR A 146 -12.17 -10.64 -21.96
N GLU A 147 -12.65 -9.84 -22.89
CA GLU A 147 -14.04 -9.86 -23.35
C GLU A 147 -14.46 -11.28 -23.69
N ASN A 148 -15.54 -11.72 -23.07
CA ASN A 148 -16.04 -13.09 -23.13
C ASN A 148 -15.11 -14.18 -22.56
N SER A 149 -14.06 -13.82 -21.81
CA SER A 149 -13.26 -14.79 -21.07
C SER A 149 -13.94 -15.15 -19.75
N ASP A 150 -13.73 -16.38 -19.31
CA ASP A 150 -14.20 -16.84 -18.01
C ASP A 150 -13.03 -16.83 -17.03
N LEU A 151 -13.31 -16.47 -15.79
CA LEU A 151 -12.35 -16.49 -14.71
C LEU A 151 -12.86 -17.44 -13.63
N LYS A 152 -11.96 -18.27 -13.12
CA LYS A 152 -12.18 -19.07 -11.90
C LYS A 152 -11.18 -18.67 -10.85
N GLY A 153 -11.57 -18.75 -9.59
CA GLY A 153 -10.66 -18.43 -8.52
C GLY A 153 -10.93 -19.20 -7.25
N THR A 154 -9.87 -19.33 -6.47
CA THR A 154 -9.89 -19.95 -5.15
C THR A 154 -9.17 -19.06 -4.16
N ILE A 155 -9.76 -18.86 -2.99
CA ILE A 155 -9.15 -18.17 -1.86
C ILE A 155 -9.11 -19.16 -0.70
N ASN A 156 -7.91 -19.42 -0.21
CA ASN A 156 -7.67 -20.20 0.98
C ASN A 156 -7.12 -19.29 2.08
N ILE A 157 -7.86 -19.07 3.15
CA ILE A 157 -7.37 -18.43 4.36
C ILE A 157 -6.92 -19.54 5.31
N LYS A 158 -5.61 -19.54 5.64
CA LYS A 158 -4.98 -20.51 6.54
C LYS A 158 -4.34 -19.76 7.70
N ALA A 159 -4.88 -19.90 8.89
CA ALA A 159 -4.47 -19.16 10.07
C ALA A 159 -4.03 -20.06 11.21
N ASN A 160 -3.22 -19.52 12.12
CA ASN A 160 -2.92 -20.16 13.40
C ASN A 160 -4.05 -19.93 14.43
N HIS A 161 -4.81 -18.84 14.24
CA HIS A 161 -5.90 -18.40 15.12
C HIS A 161 -7.25 -18.48 14.41
N PRO A 162 -8.36 -18.63 15.15
CA PRO A 162 -9.69 -18.66 14.56
C PRO A 162 -10.02 -17.40 13.74
N ILE A 163 -10.64 -17.60 12.58
CA ILE A 163 -11.13 -16.56 11.68
C ILE A 163 -12.50 -16.11 12.17
N LEU A 164 -12.67 -14.82 12.36
CA LEU A 164 -13.90 -14.18 12.84
C LEU A 164 -14.43 -13.17 11.82
N ASN A 165 -15.71 -12.80 11.97
CA ASN A 165 -16.33 -11.64 11.30
C ASN A 165 -16.08 -11.60 9.78
N LEU A 166 -16.22 -12.73 9.11
CA LEU A 166 -16.02 -12.79 7.67
C LEU A 166 -17.18 -12.14 6.94
N GLU A 167 -16.89 -11.09 6.18
CA GLU A 167 -17.84 -10.33 5.37
C GLU A 167 -17.30 -10.15 3.96
N LYS A 168 -18.19 -9.97 3.00
CA LYS A 168 -17.87 -9.82 1.58
C LYS A 168 -18.56 -8.60 1.00
N GLU A 169 -17.79 -7.77 0.32
CA GLU A 169 -18.29 -6.66 -0.49
C GLU A 169 -18.14 -7.04 -1.96
N ILE A 170 -19.22 -7.53 -2.57
CA ILE A 170 -19.22 -7.97 -3.97
C ILE A 170 -19.69 -6.81 -4.84
N ILE A 171 -18.75 -6.19 -5.56
CA ILE A 171 -19.02 -5.06 -6.46
C ILE A 171 -19.34 -5.57 -7.88
N MET A 172 -18.70 -6.66 -8.31
CA MET A 172 -18.92 -7.23 -9.64
C MET A 172 -20.21 -8.06 -9.69
N LYS A 173 -21.20 -7.61 -10.45
CA LYS A 173 -22.53 -8.25 -10.57
C LYS A 173 -22.52 -9.68 -11.13
N ASN A 174 -21.50 -10.03 -11.91
CA ASN A 174 -21.35 -11.35 -12.54
C ASN A 174 -20.36 -12.27 -11.80
N LEU A 175 -19.89 -11.89 -10.60
CA LEU A 175 -19.14 -12.74 -9.71
C LEU A 175 -20.09 -13.67 -8.95
N ILE A 176 -19.87 -14.97 -9.08
CA ILE A 176 -20.64 -16.02 -8.41
C ILE A 176 -19.72 -16.77 -7.45
N ILE A 177 -20.09 -16.83 -6.18
CA ILE A 177 -19.43 -17.71 -5.23
C ILE A 177 -20.02 -19.11 -5.41
N THR A 178 -19.20 -20.04 -5.84
CA THR A 178 -19.63 -21.42 -6.14
C THR A 178 -19.54 -22.32 -4.92
N GLU A 179 -18.65 -22.02 -3.99
CA GLU A 179 -18.47 -22.75 -2.73
C GLU A 179 -17.84 -21.83 -1.69
N GLU A 180 -18.32 -21.92 -0.46
CA GLU A 180 -17.64 -21.31 0.70
C GLU A 180 -17.86 -22.14 1.95
N LYS A 181 -16.78 -22.38 2.71
CA LYS A 181 -16.87 -23.16 3.96
C LYS A 181 -15.64 -23.02 4.85
N TYR A 182 -15.83 -23.21 6.13
CA TYR A 182 -14.74 -23.58 7.02
C TYR A 182 -14.33 -25.03 6.74
N ILE A 183 -13.02 -25.27 6.60
CA ILE A 183 -12.49 -26.61 6.33
C ILE A 183 -12.34 -27.39 7.64
N ASP A 184 -12.06 -26.70 8.75
CA ASP A 184 -11.86 -27.27 10.07
C ASP A 184 -12.87 -26.77 11.11
N LYS A 185 -12.98 -27.53 12.21
CA LYS A 185 -13.89 -27.22 13.34
C LYS A 185 -13.42 -26.00 14.13
N ASP A 186 -12.11 -25.73 14.15
CA ASP A 186 -11.48 -24.64 14.90
C ASP A 186 -11.56 -23.31 14.15
N LYS A 187 -12.19 -23.32 12.97
CA LYS A 187 -12.36 -22.13 12.10
C LYS A 187 -11.06 -21.43 11.73
N LYS A 188 -9.97 -22.17 11.61
CA LYS A 188 -8.66 -21.65 11.22
C LYS A 188 -8.42 -21.67 9.71
N ASN A 189 -9.17 -22.51 8.99
CA ASN A 189 -9.06 -22.65 7.55
C ASN A 189 -10.41 -22.36 6.89
N TYR A 190 -10.41 -21.44 5.92
CA TYR A 190 -11.60 -21.05 5.18
C TYR A 190 -11.34 -21.08 3.69
N LEU A 191 -12.26 -21.66 2.94
CA LEU A 191 -12.20 -21.79 1.48
C LEU A 191 -13.32 -20.99 0.84
N ILE A 192 -12.97 -20.25 -0.21
CA ILE A 192 -13.92 -19.63 -1.13
C ILE A 192 -13.52 -20.02 -2.55
N ASN A 193 -14.45 -20.63 -3.30
CA ASN A 193 -14.36 -20.81 -4.73
C ASN A 193 -15.34 -19.86 -5.43
N TYR A 194 -14.89 -19.21 -6.49
CA TYR A 194 -15.70 -18.27 -7.24
C TYR A 194 -15.45 -18.37 -8.74
N GLU A 195 -16.43 -17.92 -9.51
CA GLU A 195 -16.31 -17.79 -10.96
C GLU A 195 -16.92 -16.48 -11.45
N ILE A 196 -16.39 -15.99 -12.56
CA ILE A 196 -16.96 -14.89 -13.34
C ILE A 196 -17.07 -15.37 -14.77
N LYS A 197 -18.29 -15.37 -15.30
CA LYS A 197 -18.56 -15.66 -16.71
C LYS A 197 -18.62 -14.35 -17.48
N ASN A 198 -18.02 -14.36 -18.67
CA ASN A 198 -17.98 -13.19 -19.55
C ASN A 198 -17.40 -11.96 -18.81
N LEU A 199 -16.11 -11.99 -18.52
CA LEU A 199 -15.42 -10.82 -17.98
C LEU A 199 -15.76 -9.58 -18.82
N PRO A 200 -16.10 -8.45 -18.19
CA PRO A 200 -16.36 -7.22 -18.93
C PRO A 200 -15.12 -6.78 -19.71
N SER A 201 -15.34 -6.08 -20.82
CA SER A 201 -14.24 -5.38 -21.47
C SER A 201 -13.73 -4.27 -20.55
N PHE A 202 -12.46 -4.28 -20.26
CA PHE A 202 -11.82 -3.19 -19.52
C PHE A 202 -11.45 -2.08 -20.51
N ASP A 203 -11.94 -0.86 -20.29
CA ASP A 203 -11.72 0.26 -21.18
C ASP A 203 -10.25 0.71 -21.14
N ARG A 204 -9.74 1.14 -22.30
CA ARG A 204 -8.37 1.62 -22.50
C ARG A 204 -7.99 2.80 -21.60
N TYR A 205 -8.97 3.61 -21.21
CA TYR A 205 -8.79 4.82 -20.43
C TYR A 205 -9.05 4.65 -18.93
N ASN A 206 -9.58 3.47 -18.51
CA ASN A 206 -9.97 3.20 -17.12
C ASN A 206 -9.36 1.89 -16.60
N LEU A 207 -8.17 1.54 -17.04
CA LEU A 207 -7.45 0.34 -16.60
C LEU A 207 -7.05 0.37 -15.12
N ASP A 208 -7.02 1.56 -14.53
CA ASP A 208 -6.74 1.77 -13.10
C ASP A 208 -7.95 1.42 -12.22
N TYR A 209 -9.13 1.26 -12.80
CA TYR A 209 -10.36 0.97 -12.09
C TYR A 209 -10.97 -0.38 -12.49
N ILE A 210 -10.36 -1.46 -12.05
CA ILE A 210 -11.09 -2.73 -11.97
C ILE A 210 -11.84 -2.69 -10.64
N PRO A 211 -13.19 -2.69 -10.63
CA PRO A 211 -13.94 -2.72 -9.38
C PRO A 211 -13.59 -4.01 -8.63
N CYS A 212 -12.77 -3.88 -7.60
CA CYS A 212 -12.32 -5.01 -6.81
C CYS A 212 -13.36 -5.36 -5.75
N SER A 213 -13.93 -6.56 -5.84
CA SER A 213 -14.67 -7.13 -4.71
C SER A 213 -13.72 -7.41 -3.55
N LYS A 214 -14.19 -7.24 -2.33
CA LYS A 214 -13.38 -7.33 -1.12
C LYS A 214 -13.90 -8.40 -0.17
N ILE A 215 -12.99 -8.99 0.57
CA ILE A 215 -13.29 -9.87 1.69
C ILE A 215 -12.68 -9.26 2.93
N TYR A 216 -13.49 -9.11 3.96
CA TYR A 216 -13.10 -8.63 5.27
C TYR A 216 -13.18 -9.78 6.27
N PHE A 217 -12.21 -9.86 7.15
CA PHE A 217 -12.16 -10.86 8.21
C PHE A 217 -11.29 -10.37 9.37
N ASP A 218 -11.40 -11.03 10.50
CA ASP A 218 -10.55 -10.81 11.66
C ASP A 218 -9.95 -12.14 12.10
N PHE A 219 -8.85 -12.08 12.83
CA PHE A 219 -8.29 -13.21 13.54
C PHE A 219 -8.42 -13.00 15.04
N ASN A 220 -8.73 -14.06 15.77
CA ASN A 220 -8.77 -14.02 17.24
C ASN A 220 -7.35 -14.05 17.81
N ILE A 221 -6.65 -12.93 17.73
CA ILE A 221 -5.24 -12.78 18.13
C ILE A 221 -5.15 -11.95 19.40
N ASP A 222 -4.40 -12.45 20.37
CA ASP A 222 -3.93 -11.66 21.50
C ASP A 222 -2.60 -11.01 21.15
N TYR A 223 -2.58 -9.67 21.15
CA TYR A 223 -1.40 -8.87 20.84
C TYR A 223 -0.61 -8.53 22.11
N PRO A 224 0.74 -8.42 22.03
CA PRO A 224 1.58 -8.62 20.86
C PRO A 224 1.78 -10.09 20.49
N ILE A 225 1.99 -10.34 19.20
CA ILE A 225 2.29 -11.64 18.64
C ILE A 225 3.54 -11.59 17.77
N ILE A 226 4.34 -12.64 17.78
CA ILE A 226 5.55 -12.76 16.97
C ILE A 226 5.40 -13.94 16.03
N TYR A 227 5.65 -13.71 14.75
CA TYR A 227 5.73 -14.75 13.72
C TYR A 227 7.19 -14.97 13.31
N VAL A 228 7.52 -16.22 13.02
CA VAL A 228 8.86 -16.59 12.56
C VAL A 228 8.78 -17.50 11.35
N GLN A 229 9.64 -17.24 10.36
CA GLN A 229 9.76 -18.03 9.14
C GLN A 229 11.24 -18.34 8.83
N ASP A 230 11.56 -19.60 8.62
CA ASP A 230 12.83 -20.01 8.05
C ASP A 230 12.88 -19.61 6.58
N SER A 231 13.93 -18.90 6.16
CA SER A 231 14.12 -18.48 4.78
C SER A 231 14.49 -19.67 3.87
N THR A 232 13.93 -19.68 2.67
CA THR A 232 14.36 -20.58 1.59
C THR A 232 15.30 -19.91 0.60
N ILE A 233 15.41 -18.59 0.64
CA ILE A 233 16.37 -17.82 -0.19
C ILE A 233 17.77 -17.93 0.39
N ASP A 234 17.91 -17.68 1.67
CA ASP A 234 19.15 -17.85 2.41
C ASP A 234 18.87 -18.79 3.58
N ILE A 235 19.36 -20.02 3.48
CA ILE A 235 19.14 -21.05 4.49
C ILE A 235 19.78 -20.74 5.84
N ASN A 236 20.65 -19.73 5.89
CA ASN A 236 21.28 -19.24 7.10
C ASN A 236 20.49 -18.08 7.75
N GLU A 237 19.32 -17.74 7.23
CA GLU A 237 18.50 -16.64 7.74
C GLU A 237 17.19 -17.15 8.33
N LYS A 238 16.75 -16.48 9.38
CA LYS A 238 15.47 -16.64 10.03
C LYS A 238 14.80 -15.28 10.18
N ASN A 239 13.58 -15.16 9.69
CA ASN A 239 12.84 -13.91 9.64
C ASN A 239 11.83 -13.84 10.78
N TYR A 240 11.77 -12.70 11.45
CA TYR A 240 10.83 -12.43 12.53
C TYR A 240 9.96 -11.22 12.16
N TYR A 241 8.69 -11.31 12.45
CA TYR A 241 7.69 -10.28 12.22
C TYR A 241 6.81 -10.13 13.45
N ILE A 242 6.86 -8.97 14.08
CA ILE A 242 6.06 -8.68 15.26
C ILE A 242 4.79 -7.95 14.83
N LYS A 243 3.67 -8.27 15.45
CA LYS A 243 2.45 -7.46 15.38
C LYS A 243 2.09 -7.00 16.77
N TYR A 244 2.03 -5.69 16.96
CA TYR A 244 1.56 -5.05 18.17
C TYR A 244 0.38 -4.15 17.86
N LYS A 245 -0.66 -4.22 18.68
CA LYS A 245 -1.84 -3.37 18.55
C LYS A 245 -2.04 -2.59 19.84
N TYR A 246 -2.06 -1.29 19.73
CA TYR A 246 -2.39 -0.44 20.87
C TYR A 246 -3.89 -0.58 21.19
N LYS A 247 -4.19 -0.92 22.45
CA LYS A 247 -5.54 -0.90 22.99
C LYS A 247 -5.59 0.18 24.07
N ASN A 248 -6.48 1.13 23.94
CA ASN A 248 -6.74 2.08 25.00
C ASN A 248 -7.52 1.34 26.11
N GLU A 249 -6.97 1.34 27.32
CA GLU A 249 -7.60 0.66 28.47
C GLU A 249 -8.84 1.40 29.00
N THR A 250 -9.06 2.64 28.57
CA THR A 250 -10.24 3.40 28.94
C THR A 250 -11.43 2.97 28.10
N ASN A 251 -12.26 2.11 28.67
CA ASN A 251 -13.51 1.62 28.08
C ASN A 251 -14.38 2.77 27.52
N SER A 252 -14.77 2.64 26.25
CA SER A 252 -16.03 3.12 25.61
C SER A 252 -16.59 4.49 26.01
N GLU A 253 -15.81 5.40 26.58
CA GLU A 253 -16.24 6.79 26.67
C GLU A 253 -16.25 7.40 25.26
N LYS A 254 -17.32 8.10 24.91
CA LYS A 254 -17.40 8.83 23.66
C LYS A 254 -16.12 9.63 23.47
N ILE A 255 -15.42 9.40 22.35
CA ILE A 255 -14.21 10.15 22.02
C ILE A 255 -14.61 11.62 22.00
N ASP A 256 -14.18 12.34 23.03
CA ASP A 256 -14.36 13.77 23.10
C ASP A 256 -13.21 14.41 22.34
N ILE A 257 -13.51 15.01 21.21
CA ILE A 257 -12.56 15.64 20.30
C ILE A 257 -11.68 16.66 21.06
N GLU A 258 -12.25 17.36 22.03
CA GLU A 258 -11.58 18.41 22.79
C GLU A 258 -10.37 17.93 23.62
N ASN A 259 -10.30 16.62 23.87
CA ASN A 259 -9.23 16.03 24.71
C ASN A 259 -7.96 15.59 23.94
N TYR A 260 -7.92 15.74 22.61
CA TYR A 260 -6.81 15.24 21.79
C TYR A 260 -6.20 16.33 20.90
N PRO A 261 -5.44 17.29 21.48
CA PRO A 261 -4.76 18.29 20.69
C PRO A 261 -3.77 17.67 19.70
N SER A 262 -3.70 18.22 18.50
CA SER A 262 -2.87 17.71 17.41
C SER A 262 -2.29 18.87 16.59
N LEU A 263 -1.26 18.58 15.79
CA LEU A 263 -0.82 19.49 14.75
C LEU A 263 -1.60 19.19 13.45
N PHE A 264 -2.24 20.21 12.90
CA PHE A 264 -3.00 20.14 11.65
C PHE A 264 -2.35 21.00 10.57
N ILE A 265 -1.93 20.37 9.47
CA ILE A 265 -1.38 21.06 8.31
C ILE A 265 -2.38 20.92 7.16
N PHE A 266 -2.90 22.04 6.65
CA PHE A 266 -3.85 22.07 5.56
C PHE A 266 -3.14 22.44 4.27
N LEU A 267 -3.06 21.49 3.33
CA LEU A 267 -2.65 21.71 1.96
C LEU A 267 -3.88 21.98 1.11
N VAL A 268 -3.97 23.18 0.57
CA VAL A 268 -5.15 23.65 -0.17
C VAL A 268 -4.80 23.89 -1.61
N ASP A 269 -5.45 23.19 -2.48
CA ASP A 269 -5.33 23.39 -3.92
C ASP A 269 -5.88 24.77 -4.30
N GLN A 270 -5.04 25.54 -4.97
CA GLN A 270 -5.35 26.86 -5.54
C GLN A 270 -5.03 26.90 -7.05
N SER A 271 -5.00 25.73 -7.69
CA SER A 271 -4.84 25.59 -9.14
C SER A 271 -6.02 26.21 -9.91
N GLY A 272 -5.85 26.36 -11.20
CA GLY A 272 -6.87 26.97 -12.06
C GLY A 272 -8.18 26.16 -12.11
N SER A 273 -8.12 24.84 -12.00
CA SER A 273 -9.29 23.94 -11.96
C SER A 273 -10.19 24.20 -10.74
N MET A 274 -9.61 24.62 -9.62
CA MET A 274 -10.35 25.00 -8.41
C MET A 274 -11.19 26.27 -8.55
N SER A 275 -11.17 26.96 -9.69
CA SER A 275 -11.92 28.20 -9.89
C SER A 275 -13.43 28.03 -9.72
N GLY A 276 -14.08 29.03 -9.12
CA GLY A 276 -15.53 29.04 -8.91
C GLY A 276 -15.97 28.28 -7.64
N ASN A 277 -16.84 27.29 -7.79
CA ASN A 277 -17.41 26.54 -6.66
C ASN A 277 -16.38 25.71 -5.86
N PRO A 278 -15.39 25.01 -6.47
CA PRO A 278 -14.44 24.21 -5.71
C PRO A 278 -13.65 25.01 -4.69
N ILE A 279 -13.06 26.15 -5.04
CA ILE A 279 -12.31 26.98 -4.08
C ILE A 279 -13.20 27.53 -2.95
N GLN A 280 -14.48 27.78 -3.21
CA GLN A 280 -15.43 28.18 -2.19
C GLN A 280 -15.74 27.03 -1.21
N LEU A 281 -15.90 25.80 -1.73
CA LEU A 281 -16.05 24.59 -0.90
C LEU A 281 -14.81 24.34 -0.04
N ALA A 282 -13.60 24.47 -0.62
CA ALA A 282 -12.36 24.36 0.14
C ALA A 282 -12.24 25.41 1.23
N SER A 283 -12.59 26.68 0.94
CA SER A 283 -12.63 27.75 1.92
C SER A 283 -13.61 27.46 3.06
N ASN A 284 -14.82 26.97 2.75
CA ASN A 284 -15.81 26.62 3.75
C ASN A 284 -15.38 25.40 4.59
N ALA A 285 -14.73 24.38 3.97
CA ALA A 285 -14.14 23.26 4.69
C ALA A 285 -13.09 23.72 5.70
N LEU A 286 -12.19 24.61 5.28
CA LEU A 286 -11.16 25.18 6.16
C LEU A 286 -11.76 26.00 7.31
N LYS A 287 -12.79 26.80 7.05
CA LYS A 287 -13.50 27.54 8.11
C LYS A 287 -14.08 26.60 9.14
N LEU A 288 -14.70 25.49 8.69
CA LEU A 288 -15.27 24.49 9.58
C LEU A 288 -14.17 23.78 10.39
N PHE A 289 -13.04 23.41 9.76
CA PHE A 289 -11.89 22.88 10.49
C PHE A 289 -11.42 23.86 11.57
N MET A 290 -11.18 25.13 11.20
CA MET A 290 -10.71 26.15 12.15
C MET A 290 -11.66 26.37 13.35
N GLN A 291 -12.95 26.12 13.19
CA GLN A 291 -13.94 26.23 14.26
C GLN A 291 -14.07 24.97 15.12
N SER A 292 -13.48 23.86 14.67
CA SER A 292 -13.67 22.52 15.25
C SER A 292 -12.38 21.89 15.79
N LEU A 293 -11.25 22.57 15.69
CA LEU A 293 -9.97 22.04 16.22
C LEU A 293 -9.99 22.00 17.75
N PRO A 294 -9.38 20.97 18.38
CA PRO A 294 -9.25 20.90 19.82
C PRO A 294 -8.38 22.03 20.40
N GLU A 295 -8.67 22.46 21.61
CA GLU A 295 -7.80 23.38 22.35
C GLU A 295 -6.39 22.79 22.56
N GLY A 296 -5.36 23.61 22.54
CA GLY A 296 -3.96 23.18 22.62
C GLY A 296 -3.40 22.61 21.32
N SER A 297 -4.19 22.58 20.25
CA SER A 297 -3.70 22.19 18.92
C SER A 297 -2.85 23.28 18.26
N TYR A 298 -2.12 22.89 17.23
CA TYR A 298 -1.43 23.79 16.32
C TYR A 298 -1.95 23.60 14.90
N PHE A 299 -1.88 24.66 14.10
CA PHE A 299 -2.28 24.57 12.69
C PHE A 299 -1.37 25.37 11.77
N GLN A 300 -1.31 24.94 10.49
CA GLN A 300 -0.64 25.67 9.41
C GLN A 300 -1.45 25.49 8.12
N ILE A 301 -1.54 26.57 7.31
CA ILE A 301 -2.21 26.55 6.02
C ILE A 301 -1.17 26.80 4.94
N ILE A 302 -1.15 25.95 3.91
CA ILE A 302 -0.26 26.02 2.75
C ILE A 302 -1.12 25.89 1.50
N GLY A 303 -1.13 26.92 0.65
CA GLY A 303 -1.75 26.85 -0.67
C GLY A 303 -0.77 26.28 -1.69
N PHE A 304 -1.25 25.50 -2.66
CA PHE A 304 -0.41 24.97 -3.74
C PHE A 304 -1.09 25.08 -5.12
N GLY A 305 -0.25 25.06 -6.14
CA GLY A 305 -0.57 25.13 -7.55
C GLY A 305 0.69 24.82 -8.35
N SER A 306 1.09 25.65 -9.32
CA SER A 306 2.44 25.56 -9.96
C SER A 306 3.59 25.82 -8.98
N HIS A 307 3.31 26.43 -7.85
CA HIS A 307 4.21 26.63 -6.70
C HIS A 307 3.37 26.62 -5.43
N TYR A 308 4.03 26.53 -4.27
CA TYR A 308 3.31 26.58 -3.00
C TYR A 308 3.55 27.90 -2.24
N LYS A 309 2.60 28.26 -1.38
CA LYS A 309 2.61 29.45 -0.55
C LYS A 309 2.24 29.11 0.88
N LYS A 310 3.15 29.33 1.82
CA LYS A 310 2.84 29.25 3.23
C LYS A 310 2.12 30.53 3.69
N TYR A 311 0.97 30.37 4.33
CA TYR A 311 0.24 31.52 4.90
C TYR A 311 0.84 31.97 6.24
N ASP A 312 1.53 31.06 6.92
CA ASP A 312 2.41 31.31 8.07
C ASP A 312 3.64 30.43 7.93
N GLU A 313 4.83 31.00 8.21
CA GLU A 313 6.11 30.27 8.06
C GLU A 313 6.23 29.09 9.06
N GLN A 314 5.58 29.19 10.20
CA GLN A 314 5.58 28.20 11.28
C GLN A 314 4.13 27.88 11.67
N PRO A 315 3.86 26.66 12.20
CA PRO A 315 2.58 26.35 12.79
C PRO A 315 2.21 27.35 13.90
N LYS A 316 0.93 27.74 13.93
CA LYS A 316 0.36 28.64 14.93
C LYS A 316 -0.43 27.85 15.96
N GLU A 317 -0.32 28.23 17.21
CA GLU A 317 -1.16 27.70 18.28
C GLU A 317 -2.63 28.07 18.03
N TYR A 318 -3.51 27.13 18.32
CA TYR A 318 -4.96 27.30 18.20
C TYR A 318 -5.46 28.17 19.35
N ASN A 319 -5.65 29.47 19.08
CA ASN A 319 -6.21 30.44 20.00
C ASN A 319 -7.04 31.48 19.22
N LYS A 320 -7.84 32.27 19.93
CA LYS A 320 -8.76 33.26 19.34
C LYS A 320 -8.12 34.22 18.34
N GLU A 321 -6.94 34.71 18.65
CA GLU A 321 -6.21 35.68 17.80
C GLU A 321 -5.73 35.03 16.51
N ASN A 322 -5.07 33.88 16.62
CA ASN A 322 -4.54 33.15 15.47
C ASN A 322 -5.67 32.64 14.55
N ILE A 323 -6.77 32.12 15.14
CA ILE A 323 -7.96 31.72 14.38
C ILE A 323 -8.57 32.91 13.64
N GLY A 324 -8.76 34.05 14.31
CA GLY A 324 -9.29 35.25 13.67
C GLY A 324 -8.45 35.73 12.51
N THR A 325 -7.12 35.60 12.62
CA THR A 325 -6.17 35.91 11.53
C THR A 325 -6.27 34.89 10.39
N ALA A 326 -6.34 33.60 10.71
CA ALA A 326 -6.48 32.53 9.73
C ALA A 326 -7.78 32.66 8.93
N LEU A 327 -8.92 32.91 9.60
CA LEU A 327 -10.22 33.09 8.94
C LEU A 327 -10.21 34.22 7.92
N LYS A 328 -9.56 35.35 8.24
CA LYS A 328 -9.38 36.48 7.28
C LYS A 328 -8.53 36.09 6.07
N LYS A 329 -7.54 35.19 6.25
CA LYS A 329 -6.72 34.66 5.15
C LYS A 329 -7.53 33.68 4.31
N ILE A 330 -8.30 32.78 4.93
CA ILE A 330 -9.16 31.79 4.27
C ILE A 330 -10.22 32.47 3.40
N GLU A 331 -10.81 33.57 3.85
CA GLU A 331 -11.79 34.34 3.05
C GLU A 331 -11.22 34.93 1.77
N LYS A 332 -9.91 35.10 1.69
CA LYS A 332 -9.20 35.65 0.54
C LYS A 332 -8.59 34.59 -0.36
N LEU A 333 -8.85 33.29 -0.11
CA LEU A 333 -8.37 32.21 -0.95
C LEU A 333 -8.89 32.34 -2.38
N LYS A 334 -8.02 32.16 -3.34
CA LYS A 334 -8.33 32.20 -4.77
C LYS A 334 -7.63 31.05 -5.49
N ALA A 335 -8.17 30.63 -6.59
CA ALA A 335 -7.56 29.67 -7.51
C ALA A 335 -6.64 30.42 -8.49
N ASP A 336 -5.51 30.93 -8.00
CA ASP A 336 -4.59 31.82 -8.73
C ASP A 336 -3.13 31.35 -8.75
N LEU A 337 -2.85 30.09 -8.35
CA LEU A 337 -1.51 29.53 -8.33
C LEU A 337 -1.17 28.65 -9.56
N GLY A 338 -2.03 28.62 -10.58
CA GLY A 338 -1.74 27.98 -11.88
C GLY A 338 -2.02 26.49 -11.94
N GLY A 339 -1.02 25.64 -12.23
CA GLY A 339 -1.13 24.18 -12.31
C GLY A 339 -1.26 23.51 -10.95
N THR A 340 -1.09 22.17 -10.88
CA THR A 340 -1.34 21.38 -9.66
C THR A 340 -0.13 20.54 -9.30
N ASP A 341 0.77 21.05 -8.46
CA ASP A 341 1.90 20.31 -7.91
C ASP A 341 1.74 20.10 -6.41
N ILE A 342 1.34 18.88 -6.02
CA ILE A 342 1.22 18.46 -4.62
C ILE A 342 2.56 17.95 -4.07
N TYR A 343 3.48 17.50 -4.92
CA TYR A 343 4.73 16.87 -4.51
C TYR A 343 5.64 17.84 -3.76
N GLU A 344 5.88 19.02 -4.34
CA GLU A 344 6.81 20.00 -3.76
C GLU A 344 6.38 20.50 -2.36
N PRO A 345 5.11 20.85 -2.08
CA PRO A 345 4.71 21.21 -0.71
C PRO A 345 4.79 20.04 0.27
N LEU A 346 4.45 18.81 -0.12
CA LEU A 346 4.63 17.62 0.72
C LEU A 346 6.10 17.39 1.03
N LYS A 347 6.96 17.41 0.03
CA LYS A 347 8.41 17.29 0.19
C LYS A 347 8.95 18.34 1.15
N ASN A 348 8.53 19.59 1.01
CA ASN A 348 8.96 20.66 1.93
C ASN A 348 8.52 20.41 3.37
N ILE A 349 7.30 19.90 3.60
CA ILE A 349 6.82 19.52 4.93
C ILE A 349 7.69 18.40 5.49
N PHE A 350 7.95 17.34 4.72
CA PHE A 350 8.72 16.19 5.17
C PHE A 350 10.20 16.52 5.43
N ASP A 351 10.83 17.29 4.53
CA ASP A 351 12.21 17.77 4.70
C ASP A 351 12.35 18.72 5.91
N SER A 352 11.28 19.44 6.23
CA SER A 352 11.21 20.33 7.40
C SER A 352 10.76 19.63 8.69
N TYR A 353 10.76 18.30 8.75
CA TYR A 353 10.24 17.51 9.88
C TYR A 353 10.76 17.97 11.24
N LYS A 354 12.03 18.36 11.35
CA LYS A 354 12.64 18.87 12.59
C LYS A 354 11.89 20.07 13.21
N ILE A 355 11.19 20.86 12.40
CA ILE A 355 10.36 21.97 12.88
C ILE A 355 9.11 21.42 13.56
N TYR A 356 8.46 20.45 12.91
CA TYR A 356 7.22 19.85 13.38
C TYR A 356 7.45 18.86 14.53
N GLU A 357 8.63 18.23 14.59
CA GLU A 357 9.00 17.31 15.66
C GLU A 357 9.02 17.99 17.04
N LYS A 358 9.40 19.27 17.10
CA LYS A 358 9.38 20.06 18.33
C LYS A 358 7.99 20.19 18.94
N ILE A 359 6.95 20.08 18.11
CA ILE A 359 5.56 19.99 18.55
C ILE A 359 5.29 18.53 18.87
N ASN A 360 5.33 18.18 20.16
CA ASN A 360 5.10 16.81 20.64
C ASN A 360 3.61 16.45 20.61
N LEU A 361 3.01 16.48 19.39
CA LEU A 361 1.61 16.16 19.10
C LEU A 361 1.55 15.31 17.84
N THR A 362 0.42 14.61 17.64
CA THR A 362 0.13 13.92 16.38
C THR A 362 0.14 14.93 15.23
N LYS A 363 0.74 14.55 14.11
CA LYS A 363 0.90 15.40 12.93
C LYS A 363 -0.04 14.91 11.83
N ASN A 364 -1.04 15.73 11.53
CA ASN A 364 -2.07 15.42 10.54
C ASN A 364 -1.98 16.40 9.37
N ILE A 365 -1.84 15.87 8.15
CA ILE A 365 -1.89 16.66 6.91
C ILE A 365 -3.25 16.43 6.27
N PHE A 366 -3.97 17.50 5.97
CA PHE A 366 -5.23 17.46 5.22
C PHE A 366 -5.00 18.05 3.83
N ILE A 367 -5.18 17.25 2.79
CA ILE A 367 -5.09 17.67 1.39
C ILE A 367 -6.51 17.94 0.89
N LEU A 368 -6.76 19.16 0.41
CA LEU A 368 -8.02 19.58 -0.18
C LEU A 368 -7.75 19.93 -1.65
N THR A 369 -8.25 19.12 -2.59
CA THR A 369 -7.93 19.25 -4.01
C THR A 369 -9.07 18.69 -4.88
N ASP A 370 -9.16 19.13 -6.14
CA ASP A 370 -9.95 18.48 -7.18
C ASP A 370 -9.13 17.36 -7.90
N GLY A 371 -7.83 17.25 -7.64
CA GLY A 371 -7.05 16.02 -7.73
C GLY A 371 -6.44 15.64 -9.06
N GLU A 372 -6.42 16.47 -10.09
CA GLU A 372 -5.59 16.17 -11.26
C GLU A 372 -4.14 16.62 -11.03
N VAL A 373 -3.21 15.66 -11.00
CA VAL A 373 -1.76 15.91 -10.87
C VAL A 373 -0.96 15.07 -11.86
N ASP A 374 0.06 15.68 -12.45
CA ASP A 374 0.92 15.00 -13.43
C ASP A 374 1.90 14.00 -12.80
N ASN A 375 2.18 14.13 -11.50
CA ASN A 375 3.23 13.37 -10.77
C ASN A 375 2.68 12.49 -9.65
N LYS A 376 1.51 11.90 -9.85
CA LYS A 376 0.76 11.06 -8.89
C LYS A 376 1.61 10.01 -8.19
N GLU A 377 2.47 9.32 -8.92
CA GLU A 377 3.31 8.26 -8.36
C GLU A 377 4.35 8.81 -7.37
N GLN A 378 4.97 9.95 -7.71
CA GLN A 378 5.94 10.59 -6.82
C GLN A 378 5.26 11.06 -5.53
N VAL A 379 4.01 11.55 -5.64
CA VAL A 379 3.19 11.92 -4.49
C VAL A 379 2.91 10.72 -3.60
N ILE A 380 2.50 9.61 -4.18
CA ILE A 380 2.21 8.37 -3.43
C ILE A 380 3.49 7.84 -2.77
N GLU A 381 4.62 7.82 -3.50
CA GLU A 381 5.90 7.32 -2.99
C GLU A 381 6.39 8.15 -1.79
N ILE A 382 6.34 9.49 -1.87
CA ILE A 382 6.80 10.35 -0.78
C ILE A 382 5.87 10.27 0.44
N ILE A 383 4.58 10.05 0.24
CA ILE A 383 3.61 9.79 1.31
C ILE A 383 3.93 8.46 2.02
N ASP A 384 4.15 7.38 1.26
CA ASP A 384 4.47 6.06 1.81
C ASP A 384 5.76 6.09 2.67
N GLN A 385 6.75 6.85 2.23
CA GLN A 385 8.02 7.03 2.96
C GLN A 385 7.90 7.82 4.27
N ASN A 386 6.79 8.54 4.49
CA ASN A 386 6.62 9.44 5.64
C ASN A 386 5.31 9.20 6.44
N ASN A 387 4.56 8.14 6.15
CA ASN A 387 3.28 7.85 6.78
C ASN A 387 3.39 7.35 8.24
N ASP A 388 4.61 7.09 8.71
CA ASP A 388 4.94 6.83 10.11
C ASP A 388 5.04 8.12 10.95
N LYS A 389 5.44 9.25 10.31
CA LYS A 389 5.62 10.56 10.96
C LYS A 389 4.40 11.45 10.85
N PHE A 390 3.68 11.36 9.73
CA PHE A 390 2.49 12.15 9.45
C PHE A 390 1.34 11.24 9.05
N LYS A 391 0.13 11.58 9.51
CA LYS A 391 -1.12 10.98 9.00
C LYS A 391 -1.70 11.91 7.95
N ILE A 392 -2.04 11.37 6.77
CA ILE A 392 -2.50 12.17 5.65
C ILE A 392 -3.95 11.84 5.36
N TYR A 393 -4.76 12.88 5.31
CA TYR A 393 -6.19 12.86 5.04
C TYR A 393 -6.44 13.59 3.74
N SER A 394 -7.24 13.02 2.84
CA SER A 394 -7.51 13.62 1.54
C SER A 394 -8.98 13.90 1.35
N ILE A 395 -9.31 15.08 0.87
CA ILE A 395 -10.66 15.52 0.56
C ILE A 395 -10.74 15.90 -0.90
N GLY A 396 -11.49 15.12 -1.68
CA GLY A 396 -11.85 15.47 -3.06
C GLY A 396 -12.91 16.58 -3.06
N ILE A 397 -12.60 17.69 -3.71
CA ILE A 397 -13.45 18.88 -3.75
C ILE A 397 -14.09 19.05 -5.14
N GLY A 398 -15.40 19.27 -5.20
CA GLY A 398 -16.11 19.48 -6.48
C GLY A 398 -16.70 18.20 -7.05
N ASN A 399 -16.94 18.17 -8.37
CA ASN A 399 -17.57 17.02 -9.05
C ASN A 399 -16.58 16.21 -9.91
N ASP A 400 -15.50 16.84 -10.38
CA ASP A 400 -14.57 16.30 -11.38
C ASP A 400 -13.19 16.03 -10.77
N PHE A 401 -13.13 15.43 -9.57
CA PHE A 401 -11.87 15.09 -8.90
C PHE A 401 -11.35 13.70 -9.28
N ASP A 402 -10.02 13.51 -9.22
CA ASP A 402 -9.38 12.20 -9.34
C ASP A 402 -9.64 11.36 -8.07
N GLU A 403 -10.71 10.53 -8.12
CA GLU A 403 -11.10 9.65 -7.00
C GLU A 403 -9.95 8.71 -6.57
N ASP A 404 -9.15 8.23 -7.52
CA ASP A 404 -8.09 7.28 -7.21
C ASP A 404 -6.93 7.97 -6.48
N LEU A 405 -6.54 9.17 -6.88
CA LEU A 405 -5.55 9.97 -6.14
C LEU A 405 -6.02 10.24 -4.71
N ILE A 406 -7.24 10.71 -4.54
CA ILE A 406 -7.81 11.02 -3.22
C ILE A 406 -7.85 9.78 -2.31
N LYS A 407 -8.34 8.65 -2.83
CA LYS A 407 -8.35 7.36 -2.11
C LYS A 407 -6.95 6.90 -1.75
N THR A 408 -6.05 6.90 -2.72
CA THR A 408 -4.70 6.36 -2.54
C THR A 408 -3.90 7.20 -1.56
N THR A 409 -3.91 8.53 -1.69
CA THR A 409 -3.17 9.42 -0.77
C THR A 409 -3.68 9.32 0.66
N GLY A 410 -5.01 9.28 0.88
CA GLY A 410 -5.59 9.12 2.21
C GLY A 410 -5.34 7.74 2.83
N THR A 411 -5.37 6.67 2.02
CA THR A 411 -5.13 5.30 2.48
C THR A 411 -3.64 5.07 2.77
N MET A 412 -2.75 5.44 1.85
CA MET A 412 -1.31 5.33 2.03
C MET A 412 -0.79 6.18 3.17
N GLY A 413 -1.39 7.36 3.34
CA GLY A 413 -1.09 8.26 4.46
C GLY A 413 -1.61 7.78 5.81
N LYS A 414 -2.27 6.61 5.89
CA LYS A 414 -2.87 6.04 7.13
C LYS A 414 -3.82 6.99 7.86
N GLY A 415 -4.36 7.98 7.16
CA GLY A 415 -5.34 8.95 7.69
C GLY A 415 -6.76 8.56 7.32
N GLY A 416 -7.09 8.76 6.08
CA GLY A 416 -8.40 8.51 5.49
C GLY A 416 -8.74 9.48 4.37
N TYR A 417 -9.83 9.24 3.70
CA TYR A 417 -10.28 10.10 2.61
C TYR A 417 -11.80 10.31 2.63
N ASN A 418 -12.24 11.37 2.00
CA ASN A 418 -13.66 11.62 1.77
C ASN A 418 -13.86 12.51 0.52
N PHE A 419 -15.12 12.63 0.07
CA PHE A 419 -15.50 13.41 -1.10
C PHE A 419 -16.51 14.49 -0.72
N CYS A 420 -16.26 15.72 -1.18
CA CYS A 420 -17.08 16.88 -0.93
C CYS A 420 -17.57 17.47 -2.25
N LYS A 421 -18.71 16.96 -2.75
CA LYS A 421 -19.32 17.43 -4.01
C LYS A 421 -20.11 18.71 -3.88
N ASN A 422 -20.63 18.99 -2.67
CA ASN A 422 -21.47 20.15 -2.38
C ASN A 422 -21.41 20.54 -0.90
N LEU A 423 -22.07 21.60 -0.52
CA LEU A 423 -22.11 22.09 0.86
C LEU A 423 -22.78 21.11 1.83
N ASP A 424 -23.75 20.31 1.39
CA ASP A 424 -24.43 19.34 2.26
C ASP A 424 -23.49 18.21 2.68
N ALA A 425 -22.63 17.74 1.75
CA ALA A 425 -21.62 16.71 2.02
C ALA A 425 -20.43 17.26 2.84
N LEU A 426 -20.17 18.56 2.82
CA LEU A 426 -19.00 19.18 3.43
C LEU A 426 -18.92 18.95 4.93
N ASN A 427 -20.01 19.23 5.66
CA ASN A 427 -20.02 19.10 7.12
C ASN A 427 -19.73 17.67 7.56
N SER A 428 -20.40 16.69 6.92
CA SER A 428 -20.19 15.28 7.25
C SER A 428 -18.77 14.82 6.92
N SER A 429 -18.21 15.26 5.78
CA SER A 429 -16.84 14.92 5.34
C SER A 429 -15.79 15.47 6.30
N VAL A 430 -15.86 16.75 6.63
CA VAL A 430 -14.93 17.42 7.56
C VAL A 430 -14.98 16.80 8.95
N ILE A 431 -16.19 16.65 9.51
CA ILE A 431 -16.36 16.11 10.86
C ILE A 431 -15.89 14.65 10.94
N THR A 432 -16.19 13.83 9.92
CA THR A 432 -15.75 12.42 9.89
C THR A 432 -14.24 12.32 9.89
N LEU A 433 -13.55 13.07 9.04
CA LEU A 433 -12.09 13.03 8.96
C LEU A 433 -11.43 13.68 10.19
N LEU A 434 -12.00 14.77 10.71
CA LEU A 434 -11.50 15.38 11.94
C LEU A 434 -11.62 14.39 13.12
N LYS A 435 -12.76 13.74 13.30
CA LYS A 435 -12.93 12.71 14.33
C LYS A 435 -11.90 11.59 14.19
N SER A 436 -11.64 11.11 12.96
CA SER A 436 -10.62 10.08 12.73
C SER A 436 -9.19 10.57 12.99
N SER A 437 -8.94 11.87 12.92
CA SER A 437 -7.61 12.46 13.16
C SER A 437 -7.29 12.67 14.64
N VAL A 438 -8.30 12.71 15.51
CA VAL A 438 -8.17 12.93 16.96
C VAL A 438 -8.44 11.66 17.79
N ILE A 439 -8.36 10.50 17.19
CA ILE A 439 -8.42 9.22 17.90
C ILE A 439 -7.22 9.12 18.87
N PRO A 440 -7.39 8.50 20.07
CA PRO A 440 -6.29 8.26 21.01
C PRO A 440 -5.06 7.68 20.34
N TYR A 441 -3.89 8.21 20.67
CA TYR A 441 -2.63 7.79 20.09
C TYR A 441 -1.56 7.62 21.15
N ILE A 442 -0.53 6.87 20.81
CA ILE A 442 0.71 6.81 21.55
C ILE A 442 1.83 7.39 20.69
N SER A 443 2.83 7.95 21.36
CA SER A 443 4.02 8.51 20.71
C SER A 443 5.29 7.94 21.33
N ASN A 444 6.43 8.17 20.70
CA ASN A 444 7.71 7.65 21.12
C ASN A 444 7.68 6.14 21.42
N LEU A 445 7.02 5.39 20.49
CA LEU A 445 6.95 3.95 20.61
C LEU A 445 8.33 3.34 20.37
N GLU A 446 8.86 2.72 21.41
CA GLU A 446 10.13 2.02 21.37
C GLU A 446 9.90 0.54 21.69
N THR A 447 10.55 -0.32 20.91
CA THR A 447 10.60 -1.74 21.21
C THR A 447 12.03 -2.16 21.54
N ASN A 448 12.17 -3.03 22.52
CA ASN A 448 13.45 -3.65 22.84
C ASN A 448 13.27 -5.16 22.97
N SER A 449 14.16 -5.91 22.33
CA SER A 449 14.18 -7.37 22.39
C SER A 449 15.50 -7.90 21.86
N ILE A 450 15.80 -9.16 22.14
CA ILE A 450 16.96 -9.86 21.57
C ILE A 450 16.94 -9.88 20.04
N LEU A 451 15.76 -9.78 19.42
CA LEU A 451 15.63 -9.71 17.96
C LEU A 451 16.28 -8.45 17.41
N LYS A 452 16.11 -7.32 18.09
CA LYS A 452 16.71 -6.05 17.70
C LYS A 452 18.22 -6.08 17.84
N GLU A 453 18.74 -6.64 18.93
CA GLU A 453 20.17 -6.75 19.19
C GLU A 453 20.89 -7.64 18.17
N LYS A 454 20.23 -8.71 17.72
CA LYS A 454 20.79 -9.72 16.79
C LYS A 454 20.41 -9.51 15.32
N ASN A 455 19.72 -8.41 15.01
CA ASN A 455 19.26 -8.12 13.66
C ASN A 455 20.45 -7.90 12.71
N THR A 456 20.44 -8.58 11.58
CA THR A 456 21.47 -8.47 10.55
C THR A 456 21.30 -7.25 9.65
N LEU A 457 20.13 -6.63 9.63
CA LEU A 457 19.88 -5.38 8.90
C LEU A 457 20.52 -4.21 9.64
N LYS A 458 21.29 -3.40 8.92
CA LYS A 458 22.11 -2.30 9.50
C LYS A 458 21.29 -1.19 10.16
N LYS A 459 20.00 -1.06 9.82
CA LYS A 459 19.11 -0.01 10.33
C LYS A 459 17.74 -0.61 10.58
N ASN A 460 17.27 -0.51 11.80
CA ASN A 460 15.85 -0.74 12.08
C ASN A 460 15.09 0.52 11.69
N LEU A 461 14.25 0.44 10.67
CA LEU A 461 13.50 1.59 10.12
C LEU A 461 12.39 2.09 11.05
N GLU A 462 12.13 1.40 12.15
CA GLU A 462 10.95 1.64 12.99
C GLU A 462 11.25 2.21 14.38
N ASP A 463 12.49 2.62 14.64
CA ASP A 463 12.96 2.88 16.02
C ASP A 463 12.93 4.32 16.50
N THR A 464 12.31 5.26 15.79
CA THR A 464 12.30 6.64 16.30
C THR A 464 10.99 7.36 16.02
N ASN A 465 10.33 7.81 17.09
CA ASN A 465 9.20 8.76 17.07
C ASN A 465 7.94 8.33 16.32
N SER A 466 7.66 7.04 16.19
CA SER A 466 6.43 6.59 15.59
C SER A 466 5.22 6.95 16.44
N ILE A 467 4.25 7.59 15.80
CA ILE A 467 2.94 7.84 16.39
C ILE A 467 1.99 6.75 15.92
N MET A 468 1.31 6.11 16.85
CA MET A 468 0.39 5.03 16.59
C MET A 468 -0.96 5.33 17.21
N LYS A 469 -2.01 5.22 16.41
CA LYS A 469 -3.39 5.38 16.87
C LYS A 469 -3.98 4.08 17.38
N GLU A 470 -5.05 4.18 18.17
CA GLU A 470 -5.85 3.03 18.53
C GLU A 470 -6.30 2.27 17.28
N SER A 471 -6.21 0.95 17.33
CA SER A 471 -6.52 0.03 16.23
C SER A 471 -5.51 -0.03 15.10
N GLU A 472 -4.46 0.77 15.07
CA GLU A 472 -3.33 0.58 14.16
C GLU A 472 -2.47 -0.62 14.60
N LEU A 473 -1.79 -1.23 13.63
CA LEU A 473 -0.78 -2.26 13.89
C LEU A 473 0.62 -1.67 13.73
N PHE A 474 1.44 -1.87 14.74
CA PHE A 474 2.89 -1.67 14.64
C PHE A 474 3.55 -3.01 14.33
N CYS A 475 4.30 -3.05 13.25
CA CYS A 475 4.78 -4.30 12.68
C CYS A 475 6.29 -4.28 12.39
N PRO A 476 7.17 -4.23 13.41
CA PRO A 476 8.60 -4.33 13.21
C PRO A 476 9.01 -5.72 12.73
N TYR A 477 10.09 -5.76 11.95
CA TYR A 477 10.63 -6.99 11.42
C TYR A 477 12.15 -7.09 11.61
N TYR A 478 12.65 -8.33 11.70
CA TYR A 478 14.05 -8.61 11.94
C TYR A 478 14.50 -9.82 11.12
N ILE A 479 15.74 -9.79 10.64
CA ILE A 479 16.39 -10.94 10.03
C ILE A 479 17.57 -11.33 10.91
N LEU A 480 17.60 -12.55 11.40
CA LEU A 480 18.64 -13.09 12.23
C LEU A 480 19.41 -14.18 11.49
N ASN A 481 20.67 -14.40 11.89
CA ASN A 481 21.36 -15.62 11.54
C ASN A 481 20.60 -16.82 12.11
N LYS A 482 20.45 -17.87 11.32
CA LYS A 482 19.65 -19.04 11.68
C LYS A 482 20.16 -19.74 12.94
N GLU A 483 21.48 -19.90 13.11
CA GLU A 483 22.04 -20.53 14.30
C GLU A 483 21.70 -19.79 15.60
N GLU A 484 21.60 -18.47 15.53
CA GLU A 484 21.16 -17.64 16.65
C GLU A 484 19.65 -17.70 16.85
N GLY A 485 18.89 -17.61 15.75
CA GLY A 485 17.43 -17.70 15.75
C GLY A 485 16.92 -19.03 16.31
N ASP A 486 17.55 -20.16 15.98
CA ASP A 486 17.15 -21.49 16.47
C ASP A 486 17.34 -21.68 17.99
N LYS A 487 18.20 -20.85 18.60
CA LYS A 487 18.38 -20.82 20.07
C LYS A 487 17.28 -20.04 20.78
N ILE A 488 16.55 -19.20 20.06
CA ILE A 488 15.51 -18.32 20.62
C ILE A 488 14.19 -19.08 20.66
N LYS A 489 13.82 -19.58 21.82
CA LYS A 489 12.54 -20.26 22.05
C LYS A 489 11.46 -19.32 22.58
N ASN A 490 11.90 -18.29 23.28
CA ASN A 490 11.03 -17.31 23.91
C ASN A 490 11.65 -15.91 23.78
N ILE A 491 10.82 -14.92 23.52
CA ILE A 491 11.26 -13.55 23.26
C ILE A 491 10.65 -12.63 24.32
N LYS A 492 11.52 -12.01 25.09
CA LYS A 492 11.12 -10.88 25.94
C LYS A 492 11.02 -9.65 25.07
N LEU A 493 9.82 -9.09 24.99
CA LEU A 493 9.53 -7.88 24.25
C LEU A 493 9.13 -6.78 25.21
N ASP A 494 9.99 -5.77 25.32
CA ASP A 494 9.71 -4.57 26.09
C ASP A 494 9.16 -3.51 25.15
N ILE A 495 8.00 -2.96 25.46
CA ILE A 495 7.36 -1.90 24.70
C ILE A 495 7.22 -0.69 25.61
N LYS A 496 7.80 0.44 25.19
CA LYS A 496 7.68 1.73 25.87
C LYS A 496 7.01 2.73 24.95
N TYR A 497 6.17 3.56 25.50
CA TYR A 497 5.54 4.66 24.75
C TYR A 497 5.06 5.76 25.71
N ILE A 498 4.74 6.90 25.14
CA ILE A 498 4.04 7.99 25.83
C ILE A 498 2.59 7.93 25.41
N ASP A 499 1.68 7.81 26.38
CA ASP A 499 0.25 7.81 26.11
C ASP A 499 -0.28 9.22 25.81
N ASN A 500 -1.54 9.31 25.43
CA ASN A 500 -2.22 10.58 25.14
C ASN A 500 -2.36 11.52 26.35
N LYS A 501 -2.17 11.00 27.59
CA LYS A 501 -2.11 11.76 28.86
C LYS A 501 -0.70 12.19 29.23
N LYS A 502 0.28 11.96 28.33
CA LYS A 502 1.72 12.22 28.53
C LYS A 502 2.38 11.37 29.61
N ASN A 503 1.81 10.22 29.94
CA ASN A 503 2.44 9.26 30.84
C ASN A 503 3.37 8.33 30.06
N GLU A 504 4.53 8.03 30.64
CA GLU A 504 5.40 6.96 30.14
C GLU A 504 4.83 5.61 30.57
N VAL A 505 4.52 4.76 29.59
CA VAL A 505 4.01 3.40 29.80
C VAL A 505 5.10 2.40 29.40
N LYS A 506 5.28 1.36 30.20
CA LYS A 506 6.22 0.27 29.96
C LYS A 506 5.49 -1.05 30.11
N ASN A 507 5.44 -1.82 29.03
CA ASN A 507 4.84 -3.15 29.01
C ASN A 507 5.92 -4.19 28.67
N ASN A 508 5.93 -5.29 29.42
CA ASN A 508 6.86 -6.38 29.20
C ASN A 508 6.05 -7.63 28.85
N TYR A 509 6.44 -8.27 27.77
CA TYR A 509 5.78 -9.46 27.26
C TYR A 509 6.80 -10.59 27.13
N ASP A 510 6.34 -11.81 27.36
CA ASP A 510 7.12 -13.03 27.19
C ASP A 510 6.39 -13.91 26.15
N ILE A 511 6.94 -13.97 24.93
CA ILE A 511 6.20 -14.45 23.75
C ILE A 511 6.94 -15.62 23.13
N ILE A 512 6.21 -16.71 22.92
CA ILE A 512 6.67 -17.83 22.09
C ILE A 512 6.30 -17.49 20.63
N PRO A 513 7.27 -17.43 19.71
CA PRO A 513 6.99 -17.13 18.31
C PRO A 513 6.11 -18.17 17.64
N ASN A 514 5.17 -17.73 16.82
CA ASN A 514 4.35 -18.57 15.98
C ASN A 514 5.09 -18.93 14.70
N GLU A 515 5.35 -20.20 14.47
CA GLU A 515 6.02 -20.65 13.26
C GLU A 515 5.11 -20.54 12.04
N ILE A 516 5.64 -19.93 10.97
CA ILE A 516 5.05 -19.95 9.64
C ILE A 516 5.81 -20.97 8.82
N GLN A 517 5.11 -21.64 7.90
CA GLN A 517 5.73 -22.58 6.98
C GLN A 517 6.99 -21.96 6.32
N LYS A 518 8.09 -22.72 6.27
CA LYS A 518 9.32 -22.33 5.61
C LYS A 518 9.04 -21.82 4.20
N GLY A 519 9.62 -20.67 3.84
CA GLY A 519 9.34 -20.00 2.57
C GLY A 519 10.22 -18.81 2.29
N GLU A 520 9.90 -18.10 1.22
CA GLU A 520 10.62 -16.93 0.75
C GLU A 520 9.84 -15.62 0.97
N GLU A 521 8.56 -15.73 1.30
CA GLU A 521 7.61 -14.63 1.25
C GLU A 521 7.99 -13.53 2.25
N LEU A 522 8.24 -13.90 3.49
CA LEU A 522 8.55 -12.95 4.54
C LEU A 522 9.90 -12.25 4.30
N SER A 523 10.93 -12.99 3.86
CA SER A 523 12.22 -12.41 3.48
C SER A 523 12.06 -11.35 2.40
N LYS A 524 11.32 -11.67 1.34
CA LYS A 524 11.11 -10.76 0.20
C LYS A 524 10.33 -9.51 0.61
N LEU A 525 9.28 -9.66 1.40
CA LEU A 525 8.47 -8.52 1.86
C LEU A 525 9.29 -7.60 2.78
N ILE A 526 10.03 -8.17 3.73
CA ILE A 526 10.92 -7.42 4.63
C ILE A 526 11.97 -6.63 3.82
N ILE A 527 12.68 -7.29 2.92
CA ILE A 527 13.76 -6.65 2.15
C ILE A 527 13.20 -5.63 1.16
N ASN A 528 12.05 -5.89 0.54
CA ASN A 528 11.41 -4.90 -0.33
C ASN A 528 11.05 -3.62 0.42
N ASP A 529 10.49 -3.75 1.63
CA ASP A 529 10.19 -2.61 2.50
C ASP A 529 11.48 -1.91 2.96
N TYR A 530 12.51 -2.67 3.34
CA TYR A 530 13.81 -2.15 3.72
C TYR A 530 14.49 -1.35 2.59
N ILE A 531 14.47 -1.85 1.34
CA ILE A 531 15.03 -1.13 0.18
C ILE A 531 14.29 0.18 -0.06
N LYS A 532 12.96 0.20 0.08
CA LYS A 532 12.15 1.39 -0.12
C LYS A 532 12.36 2.46 0.93
N LYS A 533 12.35 2.07 2.20
CA LYS A 533 12.40 3.00 3.35
C LYS A 533 13.82 3.44 3.72
N ASN A 534 14.86 2.67 3.38
CA ASN A 534 16.22 3.00 3.77
C ASN A 534 16.88 3.93 2.74
N THR A 535 16.91 5.22 3.05
CA THR A 535 17.54 6.27 2.23
C THR A 535 19.07 6.21 2.25
N ASP A 536 19.69 5.50 3.21
CA ASP A 536 21.15 5.40 3.34
C ASP A 536 21.74 4.35 2.39
N LEU A 537 20.90 3.53 1.74
CA LEU A 537 21.33 2.56 0.74
C LEU A 537 21.63 3.26 -0.58
N ASP A 538 22.84 3.05 -1.09
CA ASP A 538 23.16 3.44 -2.45
C ASP A 538 22.52 2.51 -3.51
N GLU A 539 22.62 2.90 -4.78
CA GLU A 539 22.00 2.14 -5.87
C GLU A 539 22.55 0.71 -6.00
N GLU A 540 23.88 0.51 -5.87
CA GLU A 540 24.47 -0.81 -6.00
C GLU A 540 24.05 -1.72 -4.84
N GLN A 541 23.96 -1.21 -3.63
CA GLN A 541 23.45 -1.95 -2.47
C GLN A 541 21.99 -2.39 -2.68
N LYS A 542 21.14 -1.50 -3.23
CA LYS A 542 19.75 -1.84 -3.58
C LYS A 542 19.69 -2.93 -4.65
N ILE A 543 20.55 -2.86 -5.67
CA ILE A 543 20.66 -3.89 -6.71
C ILE A 543 21.09 -5.24 -6.12
N GLN A 544 22.11 -5.24 -5.26
CA GLN A 544 22.62 -6.47 -4.65
C GLN A 544 21.56 -7.16 -3.79
N LEU A 545 20.84 -6.39 -2.96
CA LEU A 545 19.72 -6.92 -2.18
C LEU A 545 18.60 -7.45 -3.08
N SER A 546 18.24 -6.70 -4.13
CA SER A 546 17.21 -7.12 -5.08
C SER A 546 17.55 -8.43 -5.77
N ILE A 547 18.80 -8.61 -6.19
CA ILE A 547 19.27 -9.85 -6.83
C ILE A 547 19.34 -11.00 -5.82
N LYS A 548 19.90 -10.77 -4.61
CA LYS A 548 19.98 -11.80 -3.57
C LYS A 548 18.60 -12.34 -3.23
N TYR A 549 17.63 -11.46 -2.98
CA TYR A 549 16.28 -11.85 -2.55
C TYR A 549 15.28 -12.01 -3.70
N GLN A 550 15.75 -11.93 -4.95
CA GLN A 550 14.92 -12.08 -6.16
C GLN A 550 13.71 -11.11 -6.16
N ILE A 551 13.98 -9.83 -5.90
CA ILE A 551 12.98 -8.76 -5.84
C ILE A 551 13.08 -7.87 -7.08
N LEU A 552 11.94 -7.64 -7.74
CA LEU A 552 11.85 -6.75 -8.89
C LEU A 552 11.79 -5.29 -8.43
N THR A 553 12.73 -4.48 -8.91
CA THR A 553 12.84 -3.04 -8.61
C THR A 553 13.08 -2.25 -9.91
N LYS A 554 13.14 -0.93 -9.83
CA LYS A 554 13.47 -0.09 -10.99
C LYS A 554 14.86 -0.36 -11.61
N TYR A 555 15.75 -1.02 -10.88
CA TYR A 555 17.11 -1.34 -11.32
C TYR A 555 17.28 -2.81 -11.78
N THR A 556 16.29 -3.64 -11.52
CA THR A 556 16.35 -5.08 -11.79
C THR A 556 15.15 -5.53 -12.61
N SER A 557 15.32 -6.64 -13.32
CA SER A 557 14.30 -7.21 -14.20
C SER A 557 14.24 -8.71 -14.04
N LEU A 558 13.09 -9.31 -14.34
CA LEU A 558 12.91 -10.74 -14.42
C LEU A 558 13.18 -11.22 -15.85
N PHE A 559 14.05 -12.21 -16.01
CA PHE A 559 14.36 -12.87 -17.27
C PHE A 559 14.37 -14.38 -17.11
#